data_aa9ea15370cf2f154ea43c7c9660003f
#
_entry.id   aa9ea15370cf2f154ea43c7c9660003f
#
_cell.length_a   1.000
_cell.length_b   1.000
_cell.length_c   1.000
_cell.angle_alpha   90.00
_cell.angle_beta   90.00
_cell.angle_gamma   90.00
#
_symmetry.space_group_name_H-M   'P 1'
#
loop_
_entity.id
_entity.type
_entity.pdbx_description
1 polymer ?
#
loop_
_entity_poly.entity_id
_entity_poly.type
_entity_poly.pdbx_seq_one_letter_code
_entity_poly.pdbx_strand_id
1 'polypeptide(L)'
;MEKIAIIGAGISGLSMAHLLKDRHEVVIYEKDSQPGGLIRCKRVQGSLYHLCGGHVFNTKRKDVMDWFWSFFHQDNDFSKAERNSVVFMEDGKQIPYPIENHAYLLEEDMLKSFIDDLLWIKSRQRNGAYDYPLVQINNFEQFLLEKFGKTLYEAYFRPYNEKVWRRDLSRVPISWLEGKLPMPTIEEIIFNNIKN
;
A
#
# COMPACT_ATOMS: atom_id res chain seq x y z
N MET A 1 -22.66 -16.39 -31.24
CA MET A 1 -21.85 -15.80 -30.15
C MET A 1 -22.62 -14.63 -29.58
N GLU A 2 -22.65 -14.52 -28.25
CA GLU A 2 -23.22 -13.32 -27.62
C GLU A 2 -22.32 -12.12 -27.84
N LYS A 3 -22.94 -10.93 -27.95
CA LYS A 3 -22.22 -9.66 -28.04
C LYS A 3 -22.05 -9.09 -26.63
N ILE A 4 -20.81 -8.76 -26.28
CA ILE A 4 -20.45 -8.19 -24.99
C ILE A 4 -19.87 -6.80 -25.20
N ALA A 5 -20.47 -5.80 -24.57
CA ALA A 5 -19.96 -4.44 -24.52
C ALA A 5 -19.16 -4.22 -23.23
N ILE A 6 -17.90 -3.78 -23.36
CA ILE A 6 -17.04 -3.41 -22.24
C ILE A 6 -16.86 -1.91 -22.24
N ILE A 7 -17.18 -1.27 -21.11
CA ILE A 7 -17.03 0.18 -20.97
C ILE A 7 -15.70 0.50 -20.29
N GLY A 8 -14.81 1.12 -21.05
CA GLY A 8 -13.46 1.51 -20.63
C GLY A 8 -12.37 0.54 -21.08
N ALA A 9 -11.35 1.07 -21.76
CA ALA A 9 -10.16 0.35 -22.20
C ALA A 9 -8.97 0.52 -21.21
N GLY A 10 -9.22 0.58 -19.92
CA GLY A 10 -8.21 0.43 -18.88
C GLY A 10 -7.76 -1.02 -18.75
N ILE A 11 -6.79 -1.31 -17.85
CA ILE A 11 -6.24 -2.66 -17.70
C ILE A 11 -7.34 -3.72 -17.42
N SER A 12 -8.35 -3.38 -16.62
CA SER A 12 -9.47 -4.28 -16.31
C SER A 12 -10.30 -4.63 -17.55
N GLY A 13 -10.67 -3.60 -18.34
CA GLY A 13 -11.46 -3.82 -19.56
C GLY A 13 -10.69 -4.58 -20.62
N LEU A 14 -9.41 -4.28 -20.81
CA LEU A 14 -8.52 -4.98 -21.75
C LEU A 14 -8.32 -6.44 -21.35
N SER A 15 -8.09 -6.71 -20.05
CA SER A 15 -7.95 -8.07 -19.54
C SER A 15 -9.24 -8.87 -19.72
N MET A 16 -10.39 -8.28 -19.42
CA MET A 16 -11.69 -8.93 -19.62
C MET A 16 -11.95 -9.23 -21.09
N ALA A 17 -11.68 -8.28 -21.98
CA ALA A 17 -11.82 -8.48 -23.43
C ALA A 17 -10.92 -9.62 -23.91
N HIS A 18 -9.67 -9.67 -23.44
CA HIS A 18 -8.77 -10.77 -23.79
C HIS A 18 -9.28 -12.14 -23.35
N LEU A 19 -9.84 -12.24 -22.15
CA LEU A 19 -10.40 -13.50 -21.62
C LEU A 19 -11.68 -13.98 -22.32
N LEU A 20 -12.42 -13.05 -22.92
CA LEU A 20 -13.73 -13.33 -23.54
C LEU A 20 -13.68 -13.47 -25.07
N LYS A 21 -12.66 -12.92 -25.74
CA LYS A 21 -12.58 -12.78 -27.19
C LYS A 21 -12.75 -14.08 -28.01
N ASP A 22 -12.38 -15.21 -27.45
CA ASP A 22 -12.45 -16.51 -28.13
C ASP A 22 -13.85 -17.18 -28.03
N ARG A 23 -14.74 -16.64 -27.16
CA ARG A 23 -16.08 -17.18 -26.89
C ARG A 23 -17.20 -16.22 -27.25
N HIS A 24 -16.89 -14.92 -27.34
CA HIS A 24 -17.87 -13.86 -27.54
C HIS A 24 -17.39 -12.82 -28.56
N GLU A 25 -18.31 -12.11 -29.17
CA GLU A 25 -18.03 -10.89 -29.92
C GLU A 25 -17.89 -9.74 -28.92
N VAL A 26 -16.65 -9.26 -28.70
CA VAL A 26 -16.38 -8.24 -27.67
C VAL A 26 -16.13 -6.88 -28.33
N VAL A 27 -16.84 -5.86 -27.86
CA VAL A 27 -16.67 -4.46 -28.27
C VAL A 27 -16.31 -3.63 -27.03
N ILE A 28 -15.20 -2.89 -27.13
CA ILE A 28 -14.76 -1.99 -26.05
C ILE A 28 -15.09 -0.55 -26.44
N TYR A 29 -15.76 0.16 -25.54
CA TYR A 29 -16.04 1.59 -25.66
C TYR A 29 -15.12 2.36 -24.72
N GLU A 30 -14.25 3.19 -25.29
CA GLU A 30 -13.31 4.04 -24.54
C GLU A 30 -13.62 5.52 -24.81
N LYS A 31 -13.63 6.34 -23.76
CA LYS A 31 -13.90 7.78 -23.87
C LYS A 31 -12.70 8.57 -24.39
N ASP A 32 -11.50 8.08 -24.08
CA ASP A 32 -10.24 8.73 -24.48
C ASP A 32 -9.80 8.23 -25.86
N SER A 33 -8.92 8.98 -26.49
CA SER A 33 -8.37 8.64 -27.83
C SER A 33 -7.40 7.44 -27.80
N GLN A 34 -6.98 6.99 -26.61
CA GLN A 34 -6.02 5.90 -26.43
C GLN A 34 -6.45 4.97 -25.28
N PRO A 35 -6.25 3.66 -25.43
CA PRO A 35 -6.47 2.71 -24.34
C PRO A 35 -5.39 2.81 -23.26
N GLY A 36 -5.58 2.09 -22.16
CA GLY A 36 -4.63 1.96 -21.06
C GLY A 36 -5.09 2.61 -19.75
N GLY A 37 -6.03 3.55 -19.80
CA GLY A 37 -6.59 4.16 -18.58
C GLY A 37 -5.49 4.76 -17.66
N LEU A 38 -5.48 4.39 -16.39
CA LEU A 38 -4.53 4.93 -15.41
C LEU A 38 -3.10 4.44 -15.60
N ILE A 39 -2.86 3.32 -16.29
CA ILE A 39 -1.50 2.79 -16.50
C ILE A 39 -0.78 3.42 -17.72
N ARG A 40 -1.41 4.39 -18.36
CA ARG A 40 -0.80 5.07 -19.50
C ARG A 40 0.48 5.79 -19.12
N CYS A 41 1.46 5.68 -20.02
CA CYS A 41 2.73 6.39 -19.92
C CYS A 41 2.92 7.28 -21.14
N LYS A 42 3.76 8.30 -21.01
CA LYS A 42 4.17 9.19 -22.10
C LYS A 42 5.69 9.24 -22.17
N ARG A 43 6.25 9.13 -23.38
CA ARG A 43 7.68 9.41 -23.60
C ARG A 43 7.88 10.86 -23.97
N VAL A 44 8.78 11.53 -23.25
CA VAL A 44 9.19 12.91 -23.54
C VAL A 44 10.71 12.96 -23.52
N GLN A 45 11.33 13.37 -24.59
CA GLN A 45 12.80 13.44 -24.72
C GLN A 45 13.52 12.13 -24.31
N GLY A 46 12.96 10.99 -24.69
CA GLY A 46 13.51 9.66 -24.37
C GLY A 46 13.15 9.10 -22.99
N SER A 47 12.70 9.93 -22.05
CA SER A 47 12.28 9.50 -20.71
C SER A 47 10.83 9.06 -20.69
N LEU A 48 10.53 8.01 -19.90
CA LEU A 48 9.18 7.48 -19.70
C LEU A 48 8.54 8.14 -18.47
N TYR A 49 7.39 8.77 -18.69
CA TYR A 49 6.60 9.38 -17.62
C TYR A 49 5.29 8.61 -17.43
N HIS A 50 5.01 8.20 -16.19
CA HIS A 50 3.71 7.69 -15.78
C HIS A 50 2.74 8.86 -15.61
N LEU A 51 1.56 8.78 -16.23
CA LEU A 51 0.57 9.87 -16.15
C LEU A 51 -0.19 9.90 -14.82
N CYS A 52 -0.32 8.76 -14.16
CA CYS A 52 -1.06 8.60 -12.90
C CYS A 52 -0.27 7.77 -11.88
N GLY A 53 0.78 8.34 -11.27
CA GLY A 53 1.62 7.65 -10.30
C GLY A 53 2.49 6.56 -10.91
N GLY A 54 3.37 5.98 -10.10
CA GLY A 54 4.23 4.86 -10.52
C GLY A 54 3.45 3.55 -10.60
N HIS A 55 3.69 2.77 -11.66
CA HIS A 55 3.03 1.48 -11.85
C HIS A 55 3.98 0.34 -11.52
N VAL A 56 3.57 -0.50 -10.58
CA VAL A 56 4.30 -1.69 -10.15
C VAL A 56 3.37 -2.88 -10.29
N PHE A 57 3.83 -3.93 -10.98
CA PHE A 57 3.12 -5.20 -10.97
C PHE A 57 3.48 -5.98 -9.71
N ASN A 58 2.47 -6.32 -8.92
CA ASN A 58 2.61 -7.13 -7.73
C ASN A 58 1.35 -7.97 -7.52
N THR A 59 1.52 -9.29 -7.38
CA THR A 59 0.44 -10.22 -7.03
C THR A 59 0.97 -11.40 -6.24
N LYS A 60 0.17 -11.90 -5.28
CA LYS A 60 0.43 -13.14 -4.55
C LYS A 60 -0.23 -14.35 -5.23
N ARG A 61 -1.08 -14.13 -6.23
CA ARG A 61 -1.79 -15.17 -6.96
C ARG A 61 -0.92 -15.71 -8.08
N LYS A 62 -0.56 -16.99 -7.99
CA LYS A 62 0.30 -17.65 -8.98
C LYS A 62 -0.35 -17.70 -10.37
N ASP A 63 -1.64 -18.00 -10.45
CA ASP A 63 -2.40 -18.06 -11.71
C ASP A 63 -2.40 -16.69 -12.44
N VAL A 64 -2.54 -15.59 -11.69
CA VAL A 64 -2.46 -14.23 -12.25
C VAL A 64 -1.03 -13.91 -12.70
N MET A 65 -0.03 -14.33 -11.93
CA MET A 65 1.37 -14.12 -12.27
C MET A 65 1.75 -14.88 -13.56
N ASP A 66 1.41 -16.15 -13.64
CA ASP A 66 1.69 -16.99 -14.81
C ASP A 66 0.98 -16.43 -16.06
N TRP A 67 -0.28 -16.02 -15.94
CA TRP A 67 -1.03 -15.37 -17.02
C TRP A 67 -0.39 -14.07 -17.47
N PHE A 68 0.00 -13.19 -16.53
CA PHE A 68 0.64 -11.92 -16.85
C PHE A 68 1.96 -12.12 -17.60
N TRP A 69 2.85 -13.00 -17.11
CA TRP A 69 4.14 -13.26 -17.75
C TRP A 69 4.02 -14.01 -19.07
N SER A 70 2.86 -14.54 -19.42
CA SER A 70 2.63 -15.09 -20.77
C SER A 70 2.62 -14.02 -21.88
N PHE A 71 2.47 -12.74 -21.51
CA PHE A 71 2.47 -11.61 -22.48
C PHE A 71 3.78 -10.85 -22.52
N PHE A 72 4.65 -11.00 -21.53
CA PHE A 72 5.82 -10.15 -21.34
C PHE A 72 7.06 -10.96 -21.01
N HIS A 73 8.22 -10.43 -21.41
CA HIS A 73 9.52 -10.93 -20.97
C HIS A 73 9.99 -10.14 -19.76
N GLN A 74 10.10 -10.83 -18.62
CA GLN A 74 10.37 -10.20 -17.31
C GLN A 74 11.62 -9.31 -17.34
N ASP A 75 12.71 -9.77 -17.96
CA ASP A 75 13.98 -9.06 -17.95
C ASP A 75 14.09 -7.98 -19.04
N ASN A 76 13.26 -8.03 -20.10
CA ASN A 76 13.31 -7.10 -21.22
C ASN A 76 12.26 -5.99 -21.09
N ASP A 77 11.06 -6.33 -20.58
CA ASP A 77 9.92 -5.42 -20.55
C ASP A 77 9.75 -4.75 -19.19
N PHE A 78 10.40 -5.26 -18.14
CA PHE A 78 10.29 -4.75 -16.78
C PHE A 78 11.66 -4.53 -16.14
N SER A 79 11.73 -3.51 -15.30
CA SER A 79 12.89 -3.29 -14.43
C SER A 79 12.54 -3.66 -13.01
N LYS A 80 13.37 -4.52 -12.39
CA LYS A 80 13.27 -4.78 -10.96
C LYS A 80 13.75 -3.54 -10.21
N ALA A 81 12.89 -2.96 -9.38
CA ALA A 81 13.22 -1.83 -8.56
C ALA A 81 12.94 -2.15 -7.09
N GLU A 82 13.87 -1.83 -6.22
CA GLU A 82 13.64 -1.85 -4.78
C GLU A 82 12.85 -0.61 -4.38
N ARG A 83 11.92 -0.80 -3.45
CA ARG A 83 11.13 0.33 -2.94
C ARG A 83 12.03 1.20 -2.06
N ASN A 84 12.26 2.42 -2.50
CA ASN A 84 12.95 3.45 -1.76
C ASN A 84 11.97 4.61 -1.48
N SER A 85 11.24 4.49 -0.39
CA SER A 85 10.24 5.48 0.03
C SER A 85 10.69 6.17 1.30
N VAL A 86 10.42 7.46 1.42
CA VAL A 86 10.71 8.25 2.61
C VAL A 86 9.44 8.96 3.10
N VAL A 87 9.38 9.19 4.39
CA VAL A 87 8.39 10.04 5.07
C VAL A 87 9.01 11.40 5.28
N PHE A 88 8.35 12.45 4.79
CA PHE A 88 8.72 13.83 5.09
C PHE A 88 7.98 14.26 6.35
N MET A 89 8.74 14.57 7.39
CA MET A 89 8.22 15.10 8.64
C MET A 89 8.02 16.63 8.54
N GLU A 90 7.24 17.22 9.45
CA GLU A 90 6.97 18.66 9.46
C GLU A 90 8.22 19.52 9.67
N ASP A 91 9.23 19.01 10.39
CA ASP A 91 10.53 19.61 10.59
C ASP A 91 11.47 19.54 9.36
N GLY A 92 10.99 18.93 8.27
CA GLY A 92 11.75 18.73 7.02
C GLY A 92 12.65 17.49 7.02
N LYS A 93 12.70 16.71 8.09
CA LYS A 93 13.44 15.44 8.12
C LYS A 93 12.83 14.43 7.16
N GLN A 94 13.69 13.63 6.57
CA GLN A 94 13.33 12.50 5.73
C GLN A 94 13.64 11.21 6.47
N ILE A 95 12.63 10.44 6.80
CA ILE A 95 12.77 9.16 7.50
C ILE A 95 12.42 8.04 6.52
N PRO A 96 13.26 7.01 6.34
CA PRO A 96 12.94 5.88 5.48
C PRO A 96 11.64 5.19 5.91
N TYR A 97 10.89 4.73 4.93
CA TYR A 97 9.67 3.94 5.18
C TYR A 97 10.01 2.44 5.26
N PRO A 98 9.45 1.68 6.20
CA PRO A 98 8.42 2.08 7.17
C PRO A 98 9.00 2.84 8.37
N ILE A 99 8.32 3.90 8.77
CA ILE A 99 8.82 4.85 9.81
C ILE A 99 9.04 4.18 11.17
N GLU A 100 8.22 3.21 11.54
CA GLU A 100 8.34 2.47 12.80
C GLU A 100 9.66 1.70 12.92
N ASN A 101 10.27 1.33 11.80
CA ASN A 101 11.56 0.63 11.77
C ASN A 101 12.76 1.58 11.77
N HIS A 102 12.52 2.87 11.67
CA HIS A 102 13.54 3.92 11.61
C HIS A 102 13.28 5.03 12.64
N ALA A 103 12.61 4.67 13.75
CA ALA A 103 12.24 5.62 14.79
C ALA A 103 13.46 6.25 15.49
N TYR A 104 14.63 5.62 15.42
CA TYR A 104 15.90 6.18 15.90
C TYR A 104 16.28 7.52 15.23
N LEU A 105 15.66 7.87 14.10
CA LEU A 105 15.83 9.15 13.41
C LEU A 105 14.86 10.24 13.88
N LEU A 106 13.88 9.91 14.71
CA LEU A 106 12.95 10.87 15.32
C LEU A 106 13.70 11.80 16.28
N GLU A 107 13.06 12.93 16.62
CA GLU A 107 13.53 13.78 17.73
C GLU A 107 13.50 12.99 19.03
N GLU A 108 14.45 13.30 19.94
CA GLU A 108 14.70 12.53 21.16
C GLU A 108 13.43 12.36 22.02
N ASP A 109 12.65 13.43 22.20
CA ASP A 109 11.43 13.38 23.02
C ASP A 109 10.32 12.58 22.34
N MET A 110 10.23 12.64 21.00
CA MET A 110 9.31 11.84 20.23
C MET A 110 9.70 10.35 20.28
N LEU A 111 11.00 10.05 20.17
CA LEU A 111 11.51 8.68 20.28
C LEU A 111 11.21 8.09 21.67
N LYS A 112 11.44 8.85 22.75
CA LYS A 112 11.10 8.42 24.12
C LYS A 112 9.61 8.11 24.24
N SER A 113 8.76 9.00 23.77
CA SER A 113 7.31 8.81 23.81
C SER A 113 6.87 7.58 22.99
N PHE A 114 7.51 7.34 21.84
CA PHE A 114 7.22 6.14 21.04
C PHE A 114 7.66 4.86 21.73
N ILE A 115 8.81 4.87 22.42
CA ILE A 115 9.26 3.73 23.23
C ILE A 115 8.25 3.44 24.36
N ASP A 116 7.77 4.48 25.04
CA ASP A 116 6.76 4.34 26.10
C ASP A 116 5.46 3.73 25.55
N ASP A 117 5.01 4.16 24.36
CA ASP A 117 3.87 3.56 23.67
C ASP A 117 4.09 2.06 23.42
N LEU A 118 5.26 1.67 22.89
CA LEU A 118 5.57 0.25 22.60
C LEU A 118 5.62 -0.60 23.88
N LEU A 119 6.22 -0.07 24.95
CA LEU A 119 6.27 -0.74 26.26
C LEU A 119 4.87 -0.91 26.85
N TRP A 120 4.02 0.11 26.75
CA TRP A 120 2.63 0.04 27.20
C TRP A 120 1.83 -1.02 26.42
N ILE A 121 1.93 -1.02 25.09
CA ILE A 121 1.29 -2.03 24.24
C ILE A 121 1.79 -3.43 24.65
N LYS A 122 3.11 -3.60 24.83
CA LYS A 122 3.69 -4.89 25.19
C LYS A 122 3.26 -5.39 26.58
N SER A 123 3.11 -4.49 27.55
CA SER A 123 2.65 -4.84 28.88
C SER A 123 1.23 -5.42 28.86
N ARG A 124 0.37 -4.86 28.04
CA ARG A 124 -1.00 -5.33 27.83
C ARG A 124 -1.03 -6.73 27.21
N GLN A 125 -0.16 -6.98 26.20
CA GLN A 125 -0.03 -8.31 25.57
C GLN A 125 0.36 -9.41 26.59
N ARG A 126 1.31 -9.12 27.50
CA ARG A 126 1.76 -10.09 28.52
C ARG A 126 0.69 -10.46 29.55
N ASN A 127 -0.24 -9.58 29.83
CA ASN A 127 -1.28 -9.78 30.84
C ASN A 127 -2.50 -10.55 30.30
N GLY A 128 -2.39 -11.20 29.13
CA GLY A 128 -3.50 -11.96 28.51
C GLY A 128 -4.66 -11.07 28.04
N ALA A 129 -4.50 -9.73 28.13
CA ALA A 129 -5.48 -8.79 27.61
C ALA A 129 -5.46 -8.74 26.07
N TYR A 130 -4.58 -9.50 25.47
CA TYR A 130 -4.35 -9.58 24.03
C TYR A 130 -4.19 -11.00 23.49
N ASP A 131 -5.23 -11.78 23.53
CA ASP A 131 -5.63 -12.43 22.30
C ASP A 131 -6.36 -11.31 21.51
N TYR A 132 -5.62 -10.64 20.64
CA TYR A 132 -6.25 -9.75 19.67
C TYR A 132 -7.03 -10.60 18.68
N PRO A 133 -8.30 -10.79 18.85
CA PRO A 133 -9.12 -10.95 17.71
C PRO A 133 -9.20 -9.54 17.12
N LEU A 134 -8.85 -9.38 15.85
CA LEU A 134 -9.20 -8.23 15.01
C LEU A 134 -10.70 -7.85 15.16
N VAL A 135 -11.48 -8.71 15.78
CA VAL A 135 -12.91 -8.61 16.11
C VAL A 135 -13.23 -7.47 17.10
N GLN A 136 -12.30 -7.01 17.91
CA GLN A 136 -12.52 -5.88 18.84
C GLN A 136 -12.06 -4.52 18.29
N ILE A 137 -11.30 -4.51 17.19
CA ILE A 137 -10.91 -3.28 16.51
C ILE A 137 -11.92 -3.00 15.41
N ASN A 138 -12.69 -1.93 15.56
CA ASN A 138 -13.83 -1.64 14.69
C ASN A 138 -13.46 -0.76 13.49
N ASN A 139 -12.34 -0.03 13.55
CA ASN A 139 -11.94 0.93 12.53
C ASN A 139 -10.42 1.08 12.44
N PHE A 140 -9.99 1.77 11.39
CA PHE A 140 -8.58 1.94 11.08
C PHE A 140 -7.82 2.81 12.10
N GLU A 141 -8.45 3.81 12.68
CA GLU A 141 -7.87 4.62 13.76
C GLU A 141 -7.49 3.77 14.97
N GLN A 142 -8.45 3.01 15.48
CA GLN A 142 -8.22 2.11 16.61
C GLN A 142 -7.09 1.12 16.31
N PHE A 143 -7.06 0.57 15.09
CA PHE A 143 -6.00 -0.32 14.66
C PHE A 143 -4.61 0.36 14.75
N LEU A 144 -4.47 1.56 14.21
CA LEU A 144 -3.19 2.26 14.22
C LEU A 144 -2.71 2.62 15.63
N LEU A 145 -3.62 3.12 16.47
CA LEU A 145 -3.33 3.44 17.87
C LEU A 145 -2.87 2.22 18.67
N GLU A 146 -3.57 1.12 18.51
CA GLU A 146 -3.29 -0.11 19.24
C GLU A 146 -2.05 -0.84 18.70
N LYS A 147 -1.69 -0.64 17.45
CA LYS A 147 -0.55 -1.31 16.83
C LYS A 147 0.75 -0.52 16.97
N PHE A 148 0.70 0.79 16.80
CA PHE A 148 1.88 1.64 16.70
C PHE A 148 1.97 2.70 17.80
N GLY A 149 0.93 2.83 18.64
CA GLY A 149 0.86 3.81 19.70
C GLY A 149 0.45 5.21 19.23
N LYS A 150 0.23 6.06 20.19
CA LYS A 150 -0.29 7.43 19.98
C LYS A 150 0.74 8.31 19.26
N THR A 151 2.00 8.17 19.61
CA THR A 151 3.09 9.04 19.11
C THR A 151 3.20 8.96 17.59
N LEU A 152 3.40 7.78 17.01
CA LEU A 152 3.46 7.62 15.57
C LEU A 152 2.10 7.81 14.89
N TYR A 153 1.00 7.49 15.58
CA TYR A 153 -0.33 7.78 15.06
C TYR A 153 -0.51 9.27 14.78
N GLU A 154 -0.22 10.14 15.74
CA GLU A 154 -0.39 11.59 15.61
C GLU A 154 0.64 12.22 14.66
N ALA A 155 1.89 11.79 14.74
CA ALA A 155 2.98 12.39 13.96
C ALA A 155 2.96 12.00 12.48
N TYR A 156 2.48 10.80 12.16
CA TYR A 156 2.58 10.28 10.79
C TYR A 156 1.31 9.61 10.28
N PHE A 157 0.80 8.58 10.99
CA PHE A 157 -0.26 7.75 10.41
C PHE A 157 -1.55 8.52 10.17
N ARG A 158 -1.97 9.34 11.11
CA ARG A 158 -3.19 10.14 10.98
C ARG A 158 -3.09 11.16 9.83
N PRO A 159 -2.14 12.11 9.82
CA PRO A 159 -2.10 13.13 8.78
C PRO A 159 -1.92 12.53 7.38
N TYR A 160 -1.10 11.49 7.24
CA TYR A 160 -0.90 10.81 5.97
C TYR A 160 -2.18 10.11 5.49
N ASN A 161 -2.81 9.33 6.36
CA ASN A 161 -3.97 8.55 5.96
C ASN A 161 -5.23 9.39 5.78
N GLU A 162 -5.46 10.43 6.57
CA GLU A 162 -6.56 11.38 6.35
C GLU A 162 -6.43 12.10 4.99
N LYS A 163 -5.20 12.45 4.60
CA LYS A 163 -4.91 13.00 3.27
C LYS A 163 -5.27 12.03 2.14
N VAL A 164 -4.95 10.74 2.32
CA VAL A 164 -5.23 9.69 1.34
C VAL A 164 -6.73 9.38 1.27
N TRP A 165 -7.37 9.17 2.41
CA TRP A 165 -8.76 8.74 2.50
C TRP A 165 -9.76 9.89 2.40
N ARG A 166 -9.32 11.13 2.58
CA ARG A 166 -10.17 12.35 2.61
C ARG A 166 -11.31 12.22 3.61
N ARG A 167 -11.06 11.57 4.74
CA ARG A 167 -12.02 11.36 5.83
C ARG A 167 -11.32 10.98 7.12
N ASP A 168 -12.05 11.13 8.22
CA ASP A 168 -11.67 10.64 9.54
C ASP A 168 -11.42 9.12 9.52
N LEU A 169 -10.33 8.67 10.14
CA LEU A 169 -9.91 7.28 10.14
C LEU A 169 -10.81 6.38 10.98
N SER A 170 -11.57 6.95 11.92
CA SER A 170 -12.62 6.23 12.67
C SER A 170 -13.74 5.70 11.77
N ARG A 171 -13.89 6.29 10.57
CA ARG A 171 -14.86 5.89 9.54
C ARG A 171 -14.29 4.98 8.47
N VAL A 172 -13.01 4.63 8.55
CA VAL A 172 -12.35 3.73 7.59
C VAL A 172 -12.46 2.30 8.15
N PRO A 173 -13.10 1.36 7.42
CA PRO A 173 -13.26 0.00 7.89
C PRO A 173 -11.92 -0.73 7.88
N ILE A 174 -11.72 -1.64 8.84
CA ILE A 174 -10.48 -2.42 8.96
C ILE A 174 -10.31 -3.47 7.87
N SER A 175 -11.40 -3.91 7.25
CA SER A 175 -11.37 -4.97 6.22
C SER A 175 -10.48 -4.67 5.01
N TRP A 176 -10.19 -3.39 4.73
CA TRP A 176 -9.27 -3.03 3.65
C TRP A 176 -7.81 -3.37 3.94
N LEU A 177 -7.45 -3.56 5.24
CA LEU A 177 -6.06 -3.85 5.66
C LEU A 177 -5.57 -5.23 5.27
N GLU A 178 -6.46 -6.17 5.02
CA GLU A 178 -6.13 -7.58 4.80
C GLU A 178 -4.99 -7.74 3.79
N GLY A 179 -3.80 -8.08 4.31
CA GLY A 179 -2.59 -8.33 3.53
C GLY A 179 -1.94 -7.12 2.87
N LYS A 180 -2.35 -5.88 3.18
CA LYS A 180 -1.85 -4.67 2.51
C LYS A 180 -0.80 -3.90 3.30
N LEU A 181 -0.82 -3.99 4.64
CA LEU A 181 0.19 -3.37 5.49
C LEU A 181 1.13 -4.42 6.07
N PRO A 182 2.42 -4.11 6.18
CA PRO A 182 3.33 -4.87 7.04
C PRO A 182 2.79 -4.86 8.47
N MET A 183 2.85 -5.99 9.13
CA MET A 183 2.36 -6.14 10.50
C MET A 183 3.52 -6.58 11.40
N PRO A 184 4.53 -5.70 11.61
CA PRO A 184 5.68 -6.05 12.42
C PRO A 184 5.25 -6.29 13.86
N THR A 185 5.89 -7.23 14.54
CA THR A 185 5.80 -7.38 15.99
C THR A 185 6.56 -6.24 16.68
N ILE A 186 6.29 -6.00 17.96
CA ILE A 186 7.04 -5.00 18.73
C ILE A 186 8.52 -5.37 18.77
N GLU A 187 8.83 -6.66 18.90
CA GLU A 187 10.18 -7.18 18.89
C GLU A 187 10.89 -6.88 17.56
N GLU A 188 10.21 -7.04 16.44
CA GLU A 188 10.76 -6.70 15.12
C GLU A 188 10.99 -5.20 14.97
N ILE A 189 10.07 -4.36 15.47
CA ILE A 189 10.24 -2.90 15.49
C ILE A 189 11.49 -2.53 16.29
N ILE A 190 11.62 -3.05 17.51
CA ILE A 190 12.77 -2.79 18.40
C ILE A 190 14.05 -3.29 17.73
N PHE A 191 14.07 -4.51 17.22
CA PHE A 191 15.24 -5.11 16.58
C PHE A 191 15.71 -4.26 15.39
N ASN A 192 14.80 -3.82 14.53
CA ASN A 192 15.12 -3.01 13.35
C ASN A 192 15.69 -1.63 13.74
N ASN A 193 15.23 -1.04 14.85
CA ASN A 193 15.76 0.23 15.35
C ASN A 193 17.15 0.10 16.03
N ILE A 194 17.48 -1.06 16.58
CA ILE A 194 18.79 -1.29 17.23
C ILE A 194 19.87 -1.70 16.20
N LYS A 195 19.46 -2.40 15.14
CA LYS A 195 20.37 -2.92 14.12
C LYS A 195 20.94 -1.83 13.21
N ASN A 196 20.26 -0.71 13.05
CA ASN A 196 20.68 0.45 12.27
C ASN A 196 21.46 1.44 13.15
#